data_39d25bb92c65793fb2f419e8621fb8df
#
_entry.id   39d25bb92c65793fb2f419e8621fb8df
#
_cell.length_a   1.000
_cell.length_b   1.000
_cell.length_c   1.000
_cell.angle_alpha   90.00
_cell.angle_beta   90.00
_cell.angle_gamma   90.00
#
_symmetry.space_group_name_H-M   'P 1'
#
loop_
_entity.id
_entity.type
_entity.pdbx_description
1 polymer ?
#
loop_
_entity_poly.entity_id
_entity_poly.type
_entity_poly.pdbx_seq_one_letter_code
_entity_poly.pdbx_strand_id
1 'polypeptide(L)'
;MPEPETDTRLVEITHLGERLSALRLCDRAALAAMRRSLEEHGQLSSLVLFSQAEQLEIIDGFKRVRAARALGWERLTARVIEVGSIDAKLRLRELHDGRGLTELEEAWLVRSLYREDRLSQPDIARLLSRHKSWVWRRLMLVESLDPGVQSDVRLGLIAPRTAVAVSRLPRGNQPAASAVVMRRGLTVRQTDLLVAEILDERDDAARAALLGRRLDGPTPCTPPGPRPSRAVRSESDWMSADILRVIEIAARLEARLLSSPLEVFTPTAAELIADALVRLSPVLRALDEVIGRVTRQKAA
;
A
#
# COMPACT_ATOMS: atom_id res chain seq x y z
N MET A 1 29.51 -2.00 -16.29
CA MET A 1 30.10 -2.69 -15.13
C MET A 1 30.00 -4.19 -15.40
N PRO A 2 31.01 -5.01 -15.14
CA PRO A 2 30.88 -6.46 -15.29
C PRO A 2 29.75 -6.93 -14.37
N GLU A 3 28.91 -7.83 -14.87
CA GLU A 3 27.93 -8.50 -14.02
C GLU A 3 28.68 -9.24 -12.90
N PRO A 4 28.29 -9.09 -11.62
CA PRO A 4 28.95 -9.83 -10.55
C PRO A 4 28.79 -11.33 -10.82
N GLU A 5 29.85 -12.08 -10.61
CA GLU A 5 29.83 -13.55 -10.70
C GLU A 5 28.65 -14.10 -9.91
N THR A 6 27.72 -14.71 -10.62
CA THR A 6 26.44 -15.14 -10.05
C THR A 6 26.50 -16.61 -9.75
N ASP A 7 26.79 -16.95 -8.49
CA ASP A 7 26.69 -18.31 -7.99
C ASP A 7 25.23 -18.69 -7.76
N THR A 8 24.71 -19.54 -8.66
CA THR A 8 23.35 -20.07 -8.52
C THR A 8 23.42 -21.41 -7.80
N ARG A 9 22.86 -21.47 -6.59
CA ARG A 9 22.90 -22.64 -5.73
C ARG A 9 21.58 -22.94 -5.06
N LEU A 10 21.42 -24.16 -4.57
CA LEU A 10 20.28 -24.57 -3.75
C LEU A 10 20.50 -24.05 -2.31
N VAL A 11 19.54 -23.33 -1.76
CA VAL A 11 19.61 -22.72 -0.41
C VAL A 11 18.45 -23.19 0.45
N GLU A 12 18.71 -23.35 1.75
CA GLU A 12 17.66 -23.61 2.74
C GLU A 12 16.86 -22.34 3.00
N ILE A 13 15.52 -22.43 2.89
CA ILE A 13 14.65 -21.26 2.98
C ILE A 13 14.22 -20.93 4.42
N THR A 14 14.46 -21.82 5.38
CA THR A 14 14.10 -21.63 6.79
C THR A 14 14.87 -20.48 7.44
N HIS A 15 16.14 -20.31 7.09
CA HIS A 15 17.06 -19.34 7.69
C HIS A 15 17.26 -18.07 6.86
N LEU A 16 16.51 -17.90 5.74
CA LEU A 16 16.61 -16.68 4.93
C LEU A 16 16.01 -15.48 5.68
N GLY A 17 16.79 -14.38 5.74
CA GLY A 17 16.32 -13.11 6.27
C GLY A 17 15.37 -12.41 5.30
N GLU A 18 14.37 -11.74 5.85
CA GLU A 18 13.33 -11.03 5.09
C GLU A 18 13.29 -9.52 5.41
N ARG A 19 14.40 -8.89 5.80
CA ARG A 19 14.44 -7.47 6.20
C ARG A 19 13.86 -6.55 5.12
N LEU A 20 14.23 -6.78 3.85
CA LEU A 20 13.73 -5.98 2.74
C LEU A 20 12.27 -6.26 2.39
N SER A 21 11.63 -7.27 2.98
CA SER A 21 10.20 -7.54 2.76
C SER A 21 9.30 -6.40 3.26
N ALA A 22 9.75 -5.64 4.25
CA ALA A 22 9.05 -4.44 4.74
C ALA A 22 8.91 -3.33 3.67
N LEU A 23 9.73 -3.38 2.63
CA LEU A 23 9.70 -2.45 1.50
C LEU A 23 8.71 -2.90 0.40
N ARG A 24 8.03 -4.03 0.59
CA ARG A 24 7.18 -4.65 -0.44
C ARG A 24 5.75 -4.88 0.04
N LEU A 25 4.82 -4.60 -0.83
CA LEU A 25 3.42 -5.00 -0.66
C LEU A 25 3.28 -6.47 -1.09
N CYS A 26 2.73 -7.28 -0.19
CA CYS A 26 2.40 -8.66 -0.50
C CYS A 26 0.92 -8.88 -0.14
N ASP A 27 0.07 -8.96 -1.16
CA ASP A 27 -1.34 -9.28 -0.95
C ASP A 27 -1.57 -10.81 -0.90
N ARG A 28 -2.69 -11.21 -0.28
CA ARG A 28 -3.07 -12.62 -0.12
C ARG A 28 -3.34 -13.31 -1.47
N ALA A 29 -3.92 -12.60 -2.43
CA ALA A 29 -4.25 -13.15 -3.74
C ALA A 29 -2.97 -13.46 -4.54
N ALA A 30 -1.99 -12.54 -4.53
CA ALA A 30 -0.70 -12.77 -5.17
C ALA A 30 0.10 -13.91 -4.50
N LEU A 31 -0.03 -14.08 -3.17
CA LEU A 31 0.59 -15.20 -2.48
C LEU A 31 -0.08 -16.53 -2.85
N ALA A 32 -1.42 -16.57 -2.89
CA ALA A 32 -2.16 -17.76 -3.30
C ALA A 32 -1.88 -18.16 -4.77
N ALA A 33 -1.78 -17.17 -5.67
CA ALA A 33 -1.37 -17.42 -7.05
C ALA A 33 0.05 -17.98 -7.15
N MET A 34 1.00 -17.45 -6.37
CA MET A 34 2.36 -17.95 -6.31
C MET A 34 2.43 -19.40 -5.79
N ARG A 35 1.60 -19.72 -4.77
CA ARG A 35 1.52 -21.07 -4.23
C ARG A 35 1.05 -22.08 -5.31
N ARG A 36 -0.04 -21.78 -6.01
CA ARG A 36 -0.51 -22.62 -7.14
C ARG A 36 0.56 -22.78 -8.21
N SER A 37 1.22 -21.70 -8.60
CA SER A 37 2.29 -21.76 -9.60
C SER A 37 3.46 -22.67 -9.18
N LEU A 38 3.84 -22.64 -7.90
CA LEU A 38 4.87 -23.54 -7.37
C LEU A 38 4.41 -25.02 -7.35
N GLU A 39 3.14 -25.27 -6.97
CA GLU A 39 2.53 -26.61 -6.97
C GLU A 39 2.48 -27.19 -8.39
N GLU A 40 2.10 -26.40 -9.39
CA GLU A 40 1.88 -26.85 -10.77
C GLU A 40 3.18 -26.93 -11.60
N HIS A 41 4.08 -25.98 -11.41
CA HIS A 41 5.24 -25.79 -12.31
C HIS A 41 6.59 -25.85 -11.60
N GLY A 42 6.61 -25.98 -10.29
CA GLY A 42 7.84 -25.86 -9.52
C GLY A 42 8.42 -24.44 -9.52
N GLN A 43 9.69 -24.33 -9.21
CA GLN A 43 10.39 -23.05 -9.20
C GLN A 43 10.86 -22.67 -10.61
N LEU A 44 10.19 -21.71 -11.25
CA LEU A 44 10.52 -21.24 -12.60
C LEU A 44 11.67 -20.23 -12.65
N SER A 45 11.93 -19.51 -11.56
CA SER A 45 13.00 -18.50 -11.49
C SER A 45 13.68 -18.52 -10.14
N SER A 46 15.00 -18.31 -10.12
CA SER A 46 15.80 -18.28 -8.90
C SER A 46 15.43 -17.11 -7.99
N LEU A 47 15.60 -17.27 -6.68
CA LEU A 47 15.61 -16.15 -5.74
C LEU A 47 16.82 -15.26 -6.03
N VAL A 48 16.78 -14.01 -5.58
CA VAL A 48 17.96 -13.14 -5.53
C VAL A 48 18.22 -12.82 -4.06
N LEU A 49 19.41 -13.20 -3.60
CA LEU A 49 19.84 -13.03 -2.21
C LEU A 49 21.12 -12.21 -2.16
N PHE A 50 21.40 -11.60 -1.01
CA PHE A 50 22.70 -11.02 -0.70
C PHE A 50 23.16 -11.47 0.68
N SER A 51 24.47 -11.44 0.91
CA SER A 51 25.04 -11.78 2.20
C SER A 51 25.16 -10.55 3.07
N GLN A 52 24.64 -10.62 4.29
CA GLN A 52 24.82 -9.59 5.30
C GLN A 52 25.10 -10.22 6.68
N ALA A 53 26.26 -9.93 7.24
CA ALA A 53 26.68 -10.45 8.55
C ALA A 53 26.48 -11.99 8.67
N GLU A 54 26.98 -12.73 7.69
CA GLU A 54 26.88 -14.20 7.56
C GLU A 54 25.46 -14.76 7.34
N GLN A 55 24.44 -13.91 7.29
CA GLN A 55 23.07 -14.29 6.98
C GLN A 55 22.73 -13.97 5.52
N LEU A 56 22.00 -14.87 4.85
CA LEU A 56 21.46 -14.62 3.52
C LEU A 56 20.13 -13.90 3.63
N GLU A 57 20.05 -12.72 3.03
CA GLU A 57 18.87 -11.86 3.01
C GLU A 57 18.24 -11.85 1.61
N ILE A 58 16.92 -11.83 1.54
CA ILE A 58 16.17 -11.84 0.29
C ILE A 58 16.12 -10.44 -0.31
N ILE A 59 16.52 -10.31 -1.60
CA ILE A 59 16.26 -9.10 -2.41
C ILE A 59 15.00 -9.30 -3.25
N ASP A 60 14.87 -10.45 -3.94
CA ASP A 60 13.69 -10.83 -4.72
C ASP A 60 13.26 -12.26 -4.45
N GLY A 61 11.95 -12.49 -4.47
CA GLY A 61 11.33 -13.78 -4.29
C GLY A 61 10.61 -13.97 -2.96
N PHE A 62 10.30 -12.93 -2.20
CA PHE A 62 9.57 -13.02 -0.92
C PHE A 62 8.29 -13.87 -1.01
N LYS A 63 7.49 -13.70 -2.08
CA LYS A 63 6.27 -14.48 -2.29
C LYS A 63 6.58 -15.95 -2.54
N ARG A 64 7.67 -16.25 -3.29
CA ARG A 64 8.12 -17.63 -3.55
C ARG A 64 8.54 -18.31 -2.26
N VAL A 65 9.36 -17.67 -1.44
CA VAL A 65 9.79 -18.21 -0.15
C VAL A 65 8.61 -18.47 0.78
N ARG A 66 7.69 -17.52 0.91
CA ARG A 66 6.49 -17.67 1.75
C ARG A 66 5.57 -18.77 1.25
N ALA A 67 5.36 -18.87 -0.07
CA ALA A 67 4.56 -19.91 -0.68
C ALA A 67 5.23 -21.30 -0.53
N ALA A 68 6.54 -21.40 -0.76
CA ALA A 68 7.31 -22.64 -0.60
C ALA A 68 7.29 -23.12 0.87
N ARG A 69 7.48 -22.23 1.84
CA ARG A 69 7.33 -22.58 3.27
C ARG A 69 5.94 -23.12 3.59
N ALA A 70 4.87 -22.52 3.03
CA ALA A 70 3.50 -22.99 3.21
C ALA A 70 3.22 -24.35 2.54
N LEU A 71 4.03 -24.74 1.54
CA LEU A 71 4.02 -26.04 0.89
C LEU A 71 4.93 -27.09 1.56
N GLY A 72 5.65 -26.70 2.61
CA GLY A 72 6.59 -27.59 3.29
C GLY A 72 7.91 -27.81 2.52
N TRP A 73 8.24 -26.97 1.55
CA TRP A 73 9.52 -27.03 0.86
C TRP A 73 10.64 -26.55 1.78
N GLU A 74 11.77 -27.21 1.73
CA GLU A 74 12.95 -26.85 2.55
C GLU A 74 13.96 -26.00 1.78
N ARG A 75 14.03 -26.16 0.46
CA ARG A 75 15.07 -25.55 -0.38
C ARG A 75 14.50 -24.92 -1.65
N LEU A 76 15.14 -23.84 -2.08
CA LEU A 76 14.90 -23.18 -3.36
C LEU A 76 16.23 -22.83 -4.02
N THR A 77 16.22 -22.76 -5.35
CA THR A 77 17.36 -22.27 -6.15
C THR A 77 17.46 -20.76 -5.98
N ALA A 78 18.64 -20.27 -5.67
CA ALA A 78 18.91 -18.87 -5.47
C ALA A 78 20.22 -18.42 -6.12
N ARG A 79 20.22 -17.18 -6.58
CA ARG A 79 21.41 -16.45 -7.02
C ARG A 79 21.85 -15.56 -5.86
N VAL A 80 23.06 -15.79 -5.37
CA VAL A 80 23.64 -14.96 -4.31
C VAL A 80 24.54 -13.92 -4.96
N ILE A 81 24.37 -12.66 -4.56
CA ILE A 81 25.20 -11.53 -5.00
C ILE A 81 25.90 -10.92 -3.79
N GLU A 82 27.15 -10.53 -3.97
CA GLU A 82 27.92 -9.82 -2.94
C GLU A 82 27.76 -8.32 -3.12
N VAL A 83 26.84 -7.74 -2.35
CA VAL A 83 26.54 -6.32 -2.38
C VAL A 83 26.26 -5.80 -0.97
N GLY A 84 26.49 -4.50 -0.76
CA GLY A 84 26.11 -3.83 0.48
C GLY A 84 24.60 -3.60 0.59
N SER A 85 24.14 -3.20 1.79
CA SER A 85 22.71 -2.93 2.08
C SER A 85 22.08 -1.92 1.11
N ILE A 86 22.79 -0.85 0.78
CA ILE A 86 22.31 0.18 -0.15
C ILE A 86 22.12 -0.41 -1.55
N ASP A 87 23.13 -1.12 -2.05
CA ASP A 87 23.06 -1.71 -3.39
C ASP A 87 22.00 -2.80 -3.46
N ALA A 88 21.79 -3.59 -2.39
CA ALA A 88 20.69 -4.55 -2.31
C ALA A 88 19.31 -3.87 -2.46
N LYS A 89 19.12 -2.69 -1.84
CA LYS A 89 17.89 -1.89 -1.99
C LYS A 89 17.73 -1.35 -3.41
N LEU A 90 18.82 -0.96 -4.07
CA LEU A 90 18.79 -0.52 -5.48
C LEU A 90 18.44 -1.70 -6.40
N ARG A 91 19.05 -2.86 -6.19
CA ARG A 91 18.74 -4.09 -6.94
C ARG A 91 17.28 -4.51 -6.76
N LEU A 92 16.73 -4.41 -5.53
CA LEU A 92 15.30 -4.65 -5.31
C LEU A 92 14.44 -3.77 -6.22
N ARG A 93 14.78 -2.50 -6.38
CA ARG A 93 14.06 -1.58 -7.27
C ARG A 93 14.23 -1.96 -8.73
N GLU A 94 15.46 -2.24 -9.19
CA GLU A 94 15.78 -2.60 -10.58
C GLU A 94 15.07 -3.89 -11.02
N LEU A 95 15.07 -4.92 -10.18
CA LEU A 95 14.41 -6.20 -10.47
C LEU A 95 12.89 -6.07 -10.66
N HIS A 96 12.33 -4.93 -10.24
CA HIS A 96 10.91 -4.64 -10.38
C HIS A 96 10.59 -3.55 -11.42
N ASP A 97 11.59 -3.04 -12.16
CA ASP A 97 11.39 -1.95 -13.13
C ASP A 97 10.33 -2.28 -14.20
N GLY A 98 10.17 -3.54 -14.59
CA GLY A 98 9.17 -3.96 -15.58
C GLY A 98 7.71 -3.80 -15.12
N ARG A 99 7.43 -3.93 -13.83
CA ARG A 99 6.09 -3.70 -13.21
C ARG A 99 6.05 -2.44 -12.35
N GLY A 100 7.20 -1.89 -12.01
CA GLY A 100 7.39 -0.76 -11.11
C GLY A 100 7.11 -1.09 -9.64
N LEU A 101 7.75 -0.35 -8.75
CA LEU A 101 7.31 -0.25 -7.36
C LEU A 101 6.09 0.69 -7.33
N THR A 102 5.13 0.40 -6.46
CA THR A 102 4.08 1.37 -6.16
C THR A 102 4.68 2.62 -5.51
N GLU A 103 4.00 3.76 -5.59
CA GLU A 103 4.49 5.00 -4.97
C GLU A 103 4.72 4.86 -3.46
N LEU A 104 3.99 3.95 -2.80
CA LEU A 104 4.17 3.67 -1.38
C LEU A 104 5.40 2.79 -1.12
N GLU A 105 5.65 1.78 -1.95
CA GLU A 105 6.88 0.97 -1.88
C GLU A 105 8.13 1.82 -2.15
N GLU A 106 8.06 2.73 -3.14
CA GLU A 106 9.11 3.73 -3.36
C GLU A 106 9.32 4.62 -2.12
N ALA A 107 8.23 5.00 -1.44
CA ALA A 107 8.31 5.81 -0.23
C ALA A 107 8.99 5.04 0.92
N TRP A 108 8.70 3.75 1.10
CA TRP A 108 9.38 2.91 2.09
C TRP A 108 10.86 2.72 1.76
N LEU A 109 11.19 2.49 0.48
CA LEU A 109 12.57 2.41 0.03
C LEU A 109 13.33 3.70 0.35
N VAL A 110 12.79 4.86 -0.02
CA VAL A 110 13.37 6.18 0.24
C VAL A 110 13.53 6.42 1.75
N ARG A 111 12.54 6.03 2.55
CA ARG A 111 12.62 6.15 4.01
C ARG A 111 13.71 5.26 4.60
N SER A 112 13.84 4.01 4.12
CA SER A 112 14.90 3.11 4.57
C SER A 112 16.29 3.66 4.24
N LEU A 113 16.52 4.17 3.01
CA LEU A 113 17.76 4.84 2.64
C LEU A 113 18.05 6.10 3.52
N TYR A 114 17.00 6.84 3.86
CA TYR A 114 17.12 8.06 4.68
C TYR A 114 17.38 7.77 6.16
N ARG A 115 16.64 6.82 6.77
CA ARG A 115 16.66 6.56 8.21
C ARG A 115 17.68 5.51 8.63
N GLU A 116 17.76 4.40 7.89
CA GLU A 116 18.63 3.27 8.23
C GLU A 116 20.04 3.49 7.68
N ASP A 117 20.15 3.86 6.39
CA ASP A 117 21.44 4.09 5.75
C ASP A 117 21.94 5.52 5.92
N ARG A 118 21.16 6.41 6.57
CA ARG A 118 21.52 7.80 6.91
C ARG A 118 21.93 8.67 5.71
N LEU A 119 21.42 8.36 4.52
CA LEU A 119 21.69 9.16 3.34
C LEU A 119 20.90 10.46 3.36
N SER A 120 21.51 11.55 2.90
CA SER A 120 20.79 12.81 2.73
C SER A 120 19.79 12.75 1.55
N GLN A 121 18.75 13.60 1.56
CA GLN A 121 17.80 13.67 0.45
C GLN A 121 18.47 13.96 -0.91
N PRO A 122 19.49 14.85 -1.02
CA PRO A 122 20.24 15.03 -2.26
C PRO A 122 20.99 13.77 -2.71
N ASP A 123 21.57 13.00 -1.76
CA ASP A 123 22.29 11.78 -2.10
C ASP A 123 21.35 10.69 -2.60
N ILE A 124 20.19 10.53 -1.94
CA ILE A 124 19.12 9.63 -2.40
C ILE A 124 18.63 10.05 -3.79
N ALA A 125 18.45 11.33 -4.04
CA ALA A 125 18.03 11.85 -5.33
C ALA A 125 19.04 11.50 -6.44
N ARG A 126 20.35 11.68 -6.19
CA ARG A 126 21.43 11.27 -7.12
C ARG A 126 21.45 9.75 -7.32
N LEU A 127 21.39 9.00 -6.22
CA LEU A 127 21.45 7.54 -6.22
C LEU A 127 20.29 6.91 -7.06
N LEU A 128 19.10 7.47 -6.92
CA LEU A 128 17.89 6.97 -7.61
C LEU A 128 17.65 7.66 -8.97
N SER A 129 18.54 8.54 -9.42
CA SER A 129 18.38 9.37 -10.64
C SER A 129 17.04 10.10 -10.65
N ARG A 130 16.70 10.73 -9.52
CA ARG A 130 15.45 11.49 -9.31
C ARG A 130 15.74 12.91 -8.82
N HIS A 131 14.76 13.81 -8.96
CA HIS A 131 14.86 15.14 -8.40
C HIS A 131 14.62 15.14 -6.89
N LYS A 132 15.28 16.05 -6.12
CA LYS A 132 15.10 16.17 -4.66
C LYS A 132 13.63 16.30 -4.23
N SER A 133 12.80 17.02 -5.00
CA SER A 133 11.37 17.17 -4.72
C SER A 133 10.60 15.85 -4.83
N TRP A 134 11.08 14.89 -5.64
CA TRP A 134 10.51 13.55 -5.70
C TRP A 134 10.81 12.79 -4.40
N VAL A 135 12.07 12.83 -3.91
CA VAL A 135 12.47 12.21 -2.63
C VAL A 135 11.64 12.78 -1.47
N TRP A 136 11.51 14.11 -1.42
CA TRP A 136 10.69 14.78 -0.42
C TRP A 136 9.23 14.29 -0.43
N ARG A 137 8.60 14.21 -1.60
CA ARG A 137 7.20 13.71 -1.72
C ARG A 137 7.08 12.26 -1.24
N ARG A 138 8.07 11.40 -1.49
CA ARG A 138 8.07 10.02 -0.98
C ARG A 138 8.19 9.97 0.55
N LEU A 139 9.04 10.79 1.14
CA LEU A 139 9.15 10.89 2.59
C LEU A 139 7.86 11.40 3.23
N MET A 140 7.19 12.39 2.64
CA MET A 140 5.92 12.91 3.15
C MET A 140 4.85 11.82 3.28
N LEU A 141 4.80 10.86 2.35
CA LEU A 141 3.84 9.75 2.39
C LEU A 141 4.00 8.80 3.59
N VAL A 142 5.21 8.69 4.13
CA VAL A 142 5.51 7.70 5.19
C VAL A 142 5.94 8.32 6.51
N GLU A 143 6.44 9.56 6.51
CA GLU A 143 6.89 10.22 7.72
C GLU A 143 5.89 11.24 8.28
N SER A 144 5.16 11.94 7.41
CA SER A 144 4.24 13.01 7.81
C SER A 144 2.78 12.58 7.77
N LEU A 145 2.44 11.61 6.94
CA LEU A 145 1.08 11.14 6.76
C LEU A 145 0.62 10.27 7.94
N ASP A 146 -0.63 10.45 8.35
CA ASP A 146 -1.29 9.61 9.35
C ASP A 146 -1.35 8.15 8.90
N PRO A 147 -1.15 7.15 9.79
CA PRO A 147 -1.18 5.73 9.42
C PRO A 147 -2.50 5.27 8.80
N GLY A 148 -3.65 5.83 9.21
CA GLY A 148 -4.95 5.54 8.62
C GLY A 148 -5.01 6.01 7.17
N VAL A 149 -4.54 7.24 6.91
CA VAL A 149 -4.48 7.80 5.56
C VAL A 149 -3.45 7.08 4.69
N GLN A 150 -2.32 6.60 5.26
CA GLN A 150 -1.40 5.70 4.53
C GLN A 150 -2.09 4.41 4.09
N SER A 151 -2.97 3.86 4.94
CA SER A 151 -3.77 2.69 4.58
C SER A 151 -4.75 2.99 3.44
N ASP A 152 -5.36 4.18 3.42
CA ASP A 152 -6.24 4.63 2.33
C ASP A 152 -5.47 4.78 1.01
N VAL A 153 -4.22 5.27 1.06
CA VAL A 153 -3.32 5.30 -0.11
C VAL A 153 -3.00 3.89 -0.58
N ARG A 154 -2.69 2.96 0.34
CA ARG A 154 -2.39 1.56 0.01
C ARG A 154 -3.56 0.86 -0.66
N LEU A 155 -4.78 1.15 -0.22
CA LEU A 155 -6.02 0.62 -0.79
C LEU A 155 -6.44 1.33 -2.09
N GLY A 156 -5.71 2.38 -2.49
CA GLY A 156 -6.04 3.17 -3.67
C GLY A 156 -7.29 4.04 -3.51
N LEU A 157 -7.76 4.26 -2.27
CA LEU A 157 -8.90 5.13 -1.96
C LEU A 157 -8.54 6.60 -2.12
N ILE A 158 -7.29 6.95 -1.89
CA ILE A 158 -6.74 8.28 -2.13
C ILE A 158 -5.46 8.18 -2.97
N ALA A 159 -5.33 9.04 -3.96
CA ALA A 159 -4.15 9.05 -4.80
C ALA A 159 -2.92 9.56 -3.99
N PRO A 160 -1.71 8.98 -4.18
CA PRO A 160 -0.52 9.40 -3.45
C PRO A 160 -0.21 10.89 -3.53
N ARG A 161 -0.42 11.52 -4.69
CA ARG A 161 -0.22 12.98 -4.85
C ARG A 161 -1.21 13.79 -4.00
N THR A 162 -2.45 13.36 -3.90
CA THR A 162 -3.48 13.95 -3.06
C THR A 162 -3.13 13.76 -1.58
N ALA A 163 -2.67 12.57 -1.20
CA ALA A 163 -2.21 12.29 0.15
C ALA A 163 -1.01 13.15 0.58
N VAL A 164 -0.08 13.47 -0.34
CA VAL A 164 1.00 14.44 -0.09
C VAL A 164 0.46 15.83 0.23
N ALA A 165 -0.62 16.28 -0.40
CA ALA A 165 -1.25 17.54 -0.03
C ALA A 165 -1.83 17.48 1.39
N VAL A 166 -2.56 16.41 1.72
CA VAL A 166 -3.14 16.17 3.06
C VAL A 166 -2.05 16.07 4.14
N SER A 167 -0.88 15.50 3.85
CA SER A 167 0.22 15.36 4.82
C SER A 167 0.80 16.68 5.32
N ARG A 168 0.47 17.81 4.70
CA ARG A 168 0.83 19.16 5.16
C ARG A 168 0.01 19.61 6.37
N LEU A 169 -1.14 18.98 6.63
CA LEU A 169 -1.96 19.25 7.80
C LEU A 169 -1.36 18.61 9.07
N PRO A 170 -1.66 19.14 10.24
CA PRO A 170 -1.42 18.43 11.50
C PRO A 170 -2.06 17.03 11.44
N ARG A 171 -1.38 16.02 11.99
CA ARG A 171 -1.83 14.62 11.91
C ARG A 171 -3.27 14.40 12.37
N GLY A 172 -3.70 15.09 13.42
CA GLY A 172 -5.07 14.97 13.93
C GLY A 172 -6.17 15.37 12.94
N ASN A 173 -5.84 16.24 11.97
CA ASN A 173 -6.79 16.74 10.99
C ASN A 173 -6.77 15.94 9.68
N GLN A 174 -5.72 15.13 9.46
CA GLN A 174 -5.53 14.40 8.20
C GLN A 174 -6.62 13.35 7.93
N PRO A 175 -7.09 12.54 8.92
CA PRO A 175 -8.16 11.56 8.66
C PRO A 175 -9.45 12.21 8.21
N ALA A 176 -9.86 13.31 8.86
CA ALA A 176 -11.07 14.04 8.49
C ALA A 176 -10.95 14.71 7.11
N ALA A 177 -9.78 15.30 6.81
CA ALA A 177 -9.50 15.86 5.48
C ALA A 177 -9.50 14.78 4.40
N SER A 178 -8.89 13.62 4.66
CA SER A 178 -8.92 12.45 3.76
C SER A 178 -10.36 11.99 3.50
N ALA A 179 -11.20 11.93 4.52
CA ALA A 179 -12.62 11.58 4.38
C ALA A 179 -13.36 12.56 3.46
N VAL A 180 -13.13 13.88 3.59
CA VAL A 180 -13.70 14.90 2.69
C VAL A 180 -13.21 14.68 1.26
N VAL A 181 -11.90 14.45 1.07
CA VAL A 181 -11.31 14.21 -0.25
C VAL A 181 -11.94 13.00 -0.92
N MET A 182 -12.05 11.88 -0.22
CA MET A 182 -12.63 10.64 -0.75
C MET A 182 -14.12 10.80 -1.05
N ARG A 183 -14.90 11.35 -0.11
CA ARG A 183 -16.36 11.49 -0.26
C ARG A 183 -16.73 12.42 -1.42
N ARG A 184 -15.93 13.48 -1.63
CA ARG A 184 -16.20 14.50 -2.67
C ARG A 184 -15.43 14.25 -3.97
N GLY A 185 -14.55 13.25 -4.02
CA GLY A 185 -13.72 12.97 -5.18
C GLY A 185 -12.82 14.14 -5.59
N LEU A 186 -12.24 14.84 -4.59
CA LEU A 186 -11.46 16.04 -4.85
C LEU A 186 -10.20 15.73 -5.68
N THR A 187 -9.94 16.58 -6.67
CA THR A 187 -8.68 16.57 -7.41
C THR A 187 -7.53 17.08 -6.53
N VAL A 188 -6.27 16.84 -6.93
CA VAL A 188 -5.08 17.36 -6.23
C VAL A 188 -5.18 18.86 -6.00
N ARG A 189 -5.56 19.64 -7.03
CA ARG A 189 -5.72 21.10 -6.93
C ARG A 189 -6.80 21.52 -5.95
N GLN A 190 -7.95 20.84 -5.92
CA GLN A 190 -9.03 21.11 -4.97
C GLN A 190 -8.62 20.72 -3.56
N THR A 191 -7.84 19.64 -3.42
CA THR A 191 -7.28 19.24 -2.11
C THR A 191 -6.26 20.25 -1.61
N ASP A 192 -5.40 20.80 -2.47
CA ASP A 192 -4.45 21.87 -2.11
C ASP A 192 -5.19 23.12 -1.61
N LEU A 193 -6.31 23.49 -2.25
CA LEU A 193 -7.16 24.61 -1.79
C LEU A 193 -7.80 24.30 -0.43
N LEU A 194 -8.36 23.10 -0.25
CA LEU A 194 -8.92 22.68 1.03
C LEU A 194 -7.86 22.70 2.14
N VAL A 195 -6.67 22.20 1.86
CA VAL A 195 -5.55 22.20 2.80
C VAL A 195 -5.15 23.63 3.18
N ALA A 196 -5.11 24.55 2.21
CA ALA A 196 -4.82 25.96 2.46
C ALA A 196 -5.89 26.59 3.35
N GLU A 197 -7.18 26.38 3.07
CA GLU A 197 -8.29 26.85 3.91
C GLU A 197 -8.19 26.33 5.37
N ILE A 198 -7.85 25.02 5.54
CA ILE A 198 -7.72 24.43 6.87
C ILE A 198 -6.53 25.03 7.62
N LEU A 199 -5.41 25.28 6.93
CA LEU A 199 -4.21 25.85 7.54
C LEU A 199 -4.39 27.34 7.93
N ASP A 200 -5.30 28.05 7.26
CA ASP A 200 -5.63 29.45 7.56
C ASP A 200 -6.54 29.59 8.80
N GLU A 201 -7.19 28.51 9.22
CA GLU A 201 -8.02 28.51 10.44
C GLU A 201 -7.18 28.63 11.71
N ARG A 202 -7.66 29.43 12.67
CA ARG A 202 -6.91 29.88 13.85
C ARG A 202 -6.55 28.76 14.81
N ASP A 203 -7.42 27.77 14.97
CA ASP A 203 -7.27 26.71 15.95
C ASP A 203 -7.83 25.36 15.43
N ASP A 204 -7.58 24.30 16.19
CA ASP A 204 -8.02 22.95 15.82
C ASP A 204 -9.54 22.78 15.87
N ALA A 205 -10.25 23.55 16.71
CA ALA A 205 -11.71 23.50 16.79
C ALA A 205 -12.34 24.11 15.51
N ALA A 206 -11.81 25.24 15.04
CA ALA A 206 -12.22 25.87 13.79
C ALA A 206 -11.93 24.96 12.58
N ARG A 207 -10.75 24.29 12.55
CA ARG A 207 -10.39 23.30 11.53
C ARG A 207 -11.36 22.13 11.51
N ALA A 208 -11.68 21.56 12.67
CA ALA A 208 -12.64 20.47 12.80
C ALA A 208 -14.04 20.89 12.33
N ALA A 209 -14.50 22.07 12.71
CA ALA A 209 -15.79 22.63 12.29
C ALA A 209 -15.84 22.84 10.77
N LEU A 210 -14.76 23.36 10.15
CA LEU A 210 -14.66 23.51 8.70
C LEU A 210 -14.76 22.16 8.01
N LEU A 211 -14.00 21.17 8.47
CA LEU A 211 -14.01 19.80 7.92
C LEU A 211 -15.40 19.15 8.07
N GLY A 212 -16.08 19.31 9.20
CA GLY A 212 -17.46 18.85 9.40
C GLY A 212 -18.41 19.46 8.38
N ARG A 213 -18.41 20.79 8.24
CA ARG A 213 -19.23 21.48 7.22
C ARG A 213 -18.92 20.99 5.80
N ARG A 214 -17.65 20.73 5.49
CA ARG A 214 -17.24 20.22 4.19
C ARG A 214 -17.65 18.76 3.98
N LEU A 215 -17.73 17.97 5.04
CA LEU A 215 -18.16 16.57 4.99
C LEU A 215 -19.68 16.47 4.80
N ASP A 216 -20.46 17.26 5.54
CA ASP A 216 -21.94 17.20 5.59
C ASP A 216 -22.63 18.01 4.50
N GLY A 217 -21.96 19.01 3.94
CA GLY A 217 -22.54 19.88 2.91
C GLY A 217 -22.87 19.15 1.60
N PRO A 218 -23.75 19.73 0.75
CA PRO A 218 -24.10 19.12 -0.53
C PRO A 218 -22.85 18.90 -1.38
N THR A 219 -22.76 17.72 -1.96
CA THR A 219 -21.66 17.39 -2.91
C THR A 219 -21.80 18.31 -4.12
N PRO A 220 -20.82 19.16 -4.46
CA PRO A 220 -20.87 19.91 -5.70
C PRO A 220 -20.95 18.90 -6.85
N CYS A 221 -22.04 18.94 -7.60
CA CYS A 221 -22.20 18.15 -8.82
C CYS A 221 -21.33 18.77 -9.93
N THR A 222 -20.01 18.72 -9.78
CA THR A 222 -19.09 19.05 -10.85
C THR A 222 -18.67 17.72 -11.47
N PRO A 223 -19.11 17.41 -12.70
CA PRO A 223 -18.65 16.22 -13.38
C PRO A 223 -17.10 16.26 -13.44
N PRO A 224 -16.41 15.15 -13.19
CA PRO A 224 -14.96 15.11 -13.35
C PRO A 224 -14.62 15.52 -14.77
N GLY A 225 -13.82 16.59 -14.91
CA GLY A 225 -13.30 17.00 -16.21
C GLY A 225 -12.59 15.84 -16.91
N PRO A 226 -12.48 15.87 -18.26
CA PRO A 226 -11.91 14.78 -19.02
C PRO A 226 -10.51 14.44 -18.50
N ARG A 227 -10.35 13.23 -17.95
CA ARG A 227 -9.05 12.70 -17.54
C ARG A 227 -8.22 12.47 -18.80
N PRO A 228 -6.90 12.86 -18.80
CA PRO A 228 -6.04 12.48 -19.90
C PRO A 228 -6.05 10.97 -20.08
N SER A 229 -6.18 10.52 -21.31
CA SER A 229 -6.35 9.13 -21.71
C SER A 229 -5.17 8.27 -21.23
N ARG A 230 -5.35 7.64 -20.09
CA ARG A 230 -4.65 6.39 -19.77
C ARG A 230 -5.55 5.29 -20.36
N ALA A 231 -4.96 4.25 -20.94
CA ALA A 231 -5.67 3.16 -21.58
C ALA A 231 -7.02 2.89 -20.93
N VAL A 232 -8.09 2.98 -21.71
CA VAL A 232 -9.47 2.86 -21.23
C VAL A 232 -9.56 1.52 -20.50
N ARG A 233 -9.57 1.56 -19.15
CA ARG A 233 -9.86 0.38 -18.36
C ARG A 233 -11.28 -0.01 -18.69
N SER A 234 -11.49 -1.28 -19.03
CA SER A 234 -12.82 -1.83 -19.26
C SER A 234 -13.65 -1.74 -17.98
N GLU A 235 -14.97 -1.77 -18.11
CA GLU A 235 -15.85 -1.81 -16.93
C GLU A 235 -15.54 -3.02 -16.04
N SER A 236 -15.14 -4.15 -16.64
CA SER A 236 -14.66 -5.34 -15.92
C SER A 236 -13.39 -5.08 -15.10
N ASP A 237 -12.45 -4.23 -15.59
CA ASP A 237 -11.25 -3.87 -14.81
C ASP A 237 -11.59 -3.00 -13.61
N TRP A 238 -12.57 -2.09 -13.75
CA TRP A 238 -13.06 -1.29 -12.65
C TRP A 238 -13.78 -2.15 -11.60
N MET A 239 -14.67 -3.01 -12.04
CA MET A 239 -15.42 -3.93 -11.18
C MET A 239 -14.48 -4.87 -10.42
N SER A 240 -13.49 -5.45 -11.09
CA SER A 240 -12.48 -6.31 -10.48
C SER A 240 -11.65 -5.56 -9.43
N ALA A 241 -11.26 -4.32 -9.72
CA ALA A 241 -10.52 -3.48 -8.77
C ALA A 241 -11.37 -3.14 -7.53
N ASP A 242 -12.66 -2.86 -7.70
CA ASP A 242 -13.56 -2.55 -6.60
C ASP A 242 -13.86 -3.78 -5.74
N ILE A 243 -14.04 -4.95 -6.34
CA ILE A 243 -14.17 -6.22 -5.59
C ILE A 243 -12.92 -6.47 -4.73
N LEU A 244 -11.72 -6.32 -5.29
CA LEU A 244 -10.48 -6.48 -4.54
C LEU A 244 -10.38 -5.49 -3.37
N ARG A 245 -10.80 -4.23 -3.55
CA ARG A 245 -10.84 -3.23 -2.49
C ARG A 245 -11.81 -3.62 -1.36
N VAL A 246 -13.00 -4.10 -1.72
CA VAL A 246 -13.98 -4.57 -0.72
C VAL A 246 -13.40 -5.72 0.10
N ILE A 247 -12.76 -6.70 -0.54
CA ILE A 247 -12.10 -7.82 0.14
C ILE A 247 -11.03 -7.33 1.11
N GLU A 248 -10.17 -6.39 0.69
CA GLU A 248 -9.11 -5.85 1.55
C GLU A 248 -9.65 -5.03 2.72
N ILE A 249 -10.69 -4.23 2.49
CA ILE A 249 -11.36 -3.44 3.55
C ILE A 249 -12.03 -4.38 4.56
N ALA A 250 -12.75 -5.39 4.09
CA ALA A 250 -13.41 -6.37 4.95
C ALA A 250 -12.38 -7.14 5.81
N ALA A 251 -11.30 -7.64 5.22
CA ALA A 251 -10.23 -8.33 5.95
C ALA A 251 -9.54 -7.42 6.99
N ARG A 252 -9.37 -6.14 6.68
CA ARG A 252 -8.81 -5.16 7.63
C ARG A 252 -9.78 -4.89 8.78
N LEU A 253 -11.06 -4.75 8.48
CA LEU A 253 -12.10 -4.53 9.50
C LEU A 253 -12.19 -5.73 10.43
N GLU A 254 -12.24 -6.95 9.88
CA GLU A 254 -12.21 -8.20 10.64
C GLU A 254 -10.99 -8.26 11.58
N ALA A 255 -9.78 -8.03 11.05
CA ALA A 255 -8.57 -8.05 11.85
C ALA A 255 -8.59 -7.01 12.98
N ARG A 256 -9.14 -5.82 12.75
CA ARG A 256 -9.27 -4.77 13.78
C ARG A 256 -10.30 -5.14 14.85
N LEU A 257 -11.45 -5.65 14.46
CA LEU A 257 -12.49 -6.09 15.40
C LEU A 257 -12.02 -7.25 16.28
N LEU A 258 -11.21 -8.17 15.73
CA LEU A 258 -10.61 -9.27 16.47
C LEU A 258 -9.49 -8.83 17.41
N SER A 259 -8.67 -7.84 16.98
CA SER A 259 -7.53 -7.36 17.78
C SER A 259 -7.89 -6.28 18.80
N SER A 260 -9.02 -5.59 18.61
CA SER A 260 -9.49 -4.50 19.47
C SER A 260 -10.99 -4.64 19.70
N PRO A 261 -11.39 -5.45 20.71
CA PRO A 261 -12.79 -5.60 21.08
C PRO A 261 -13.41 -4.23 21.43
N LEU A 262 -14.70 -4.08 21.17
CA LEU A 262 -15.42 -2.79 21.41
C LEU A 262 -15.29 -2.29 22.84
N GLU A 263 -15.06 -3.19 23.78
CA GLU A 263 -14.89 -2.91 25.23
C GLU A 263 -13.61 -2.09 25.54
N VAL A 264 -12.64 -2.08 24.62
CA VAL A 264 -11.38 -1.32 24.79
C VAL A 264 -11.57 0.18 24.43
N PHE A 265 -12.65 0.51 23.74
CA PHE A 265 -12.94 1.88 23.31
C PHE A 265 -13.75 2.62 24.37
N THR A 266 -13.71 3.97 24.33
CA THR A 266 -14.62 4.78 25.13
C THR A 266 -16.07 4.47 24.75
N PRO A 267 -17.04 4.57 25.67
CA PRO A 267 -18.45 4.27 25.39
C PRO A 267 -18.98 4.95 24.12
N THR A 268 -18.68 6.23 23.96
CA THR A 268 -19.11 7.02 22.78
C THR A 268 -18.47 6.50 21.48
N ALA A 269 -17.20 6.07 21.50
CA ALA A 269 -16.54 5.52 20.32
C ALA A 269 -17.09 4.11 19.99
N ALA A 270 -17.38 3.30 21.00
CA ALA A 270 -17.97 1.98 20.83
C ALA A 270 -19.38 2.07 20.21
N GLU A 271 -20.21 3.00 20.67
CA GLU A 271 -21.54 3.27 20.08
C GLU A 271 -21.46 3.70 18.62
N LEU A 272 -20.55 4.63 18.28
CA LEU A 272 -20.33 5.05 16.89
C LEU A 272 -19.89 3.92 15.97
N ILE A 273 -19.03 3.03 16.46
CA ILE A 273 -18.59 1.85 15.71
C ILE A 273 -19.74 0.86 15.56
N ALA A 274 -20.52 0.61 16.62
CA ALA A 274 -21.67 -0.27 16.58
C ALA A 274 -22.73 0.22 15.58
N ASP A 275 -23.05 1.50 15.61
CA ASP A 275 -23.98 2.13 14.65
C ASP A 275 -23.47 1.99 13.20
N ALA A 276 -22.18 2.17 12.97
CA ALA A 276 -21.60 2.02 11.65
C ALA A 276 -21.69 0.55 11.17
N LEU A 277 -21.46 -0.42 12.04
CA LEU A 277 -21.59 -1.85 11.74
C LEU A 277 -23.04 -2.23 11.44
N VAL A 278 -24.02 -1.69 12.17
CA VAL A 278 -25.45 -1.88 11.91
C VAL A 278 -25.82 -1.38 10.52
N ARG A 279 -25.33 -0.22 10.11
CA ARG A 279 -25.54 0.34 8.75
C ARG A 279 -24.84 -0.45 7.65
N LEU A 280 -23.73 -1.09 7.94
CA LEU A 280 -22.97 -1.93 7.00
C LEU A 280 -23.70 -3.26 6.71
N SER A 281 -24.38 -3.83 7.70
CA SER A 281 -25.02 -5.14 7.65
C SER A 281 -25.99 -5.33 6.46
N PRO A 282 -26.90 -4.40 6.15
CA PRO A 282 -27.80 -4.54 4.99
C PRO A 282 -27.05 -4.47 3.65
N VAL A 283 -25.99 -3.68 3.57
CA VAL A 283 -25.16 -3.57 2.35
C VAL A 283 -24.43 -4.88 2.09
N LEU A 284 -23.86 -5.50 3.12
CA LEU A 284 -23.19 -6.80 3.00
C LEU A 284 -24.17 -7.90 2.57
N ARG A 285 -25.39 -7.92 3.12
CA ARG A 285 -26.44 -8.89 2.71
C ARG A 285 -26.84 -8.70 1.25
N ALA A 286 -27.06 -7.47 0.82
CA ALA A 286 -27.40 -7.20 -0.58
C ALA A 286 -26.26 -7.60 -1.53
N LEU A 287 -25.01 -7.38 -1.13
CA LEU A 287 -23.84 -7.81 -1.90
C LEU A 287 -23.75 -9.35 -1.98
N ASP A 288 -23.97 -10.05 -0.88
CA ASP A 288 -23.99 -11.53 -0.83
C ASP A 288 -25.06 -12.12 -1.75
N GLU A 289 -26.26 -11.54 -1.77
CA GLU A 289 -27.33 -11.94 -2.68
C GLU A 289 -26.96 -11.77 -4.17
N VAL A 290 -26.28 -10.67 -4.50
CA VAL A 290 -25.81 -10.41 -5.87
C VAL A 290 -24.72 -11.40 -6.25
N ILE A 291 -23.73 -11.62 -5.37
CA ILE A 291 -22.66 -12.61 -5.57
C ILE A 291 -23.28 -14.00 -5.78
N GLY A 292 -24.24 -14.41 -4.94
CA GLY A 292 -24.92 -15.70 -5.07
C GLY A 292 -25.69 -15.87 -6.38
N ARG A 293 -26.25 -14.78 -6.96
CA ARG A 293 -26.86 -14.80 -8.29
C ARG A 293 -25.86 -15.00 -9.40
N VAL A 294 -24.76 -14.20 -9.37
CA VAL A 294 -23.71 -14.23 -10.40
C VAL A 294 -22.97 -15.57 -10.42
N THR A 295 -22.67 -16.13 -9.23
CA THR A 295 -21.99 -17.44 -9.14
C THR A 295 -22.87 -18.59 -9.64
N ARG A 296 -24.18 -18.55 -9.41
CA ARG A 296 -25.14 -19.55 -9.97
C ARG A 296 -25.26 -19.44 -11.49
N GLN A 297 -25.25 -18.24 -12.06
CA GLN A 297 -25.26 -18.05 -13.52
C GLN A 297 -24.00 -18.59 -14.21
N LYS A 298 -22.86 -18.64 -13.49
CA LYS A 298 -21.61 -19.19 -14.04
C LYS A 298 -21.55 -20.72 -13.97
N ALA A 299 -22.37 -21.34 -13.11
CA ALA A 299 -22.41 -22.80 -12.90
C ALA A 299 -23.52 -23.51 -13.77
N ALA A 300 -24.39 -22.74 -14.41
CA ALA A 300 -25.38 -23.19 -15.38
C ALA A 300 -24.87 -22.98 -16.82
#